data_2887715a76a799a8ca72e5c0c0a64f48
#
_entry.id   2887715a76a799a8ca72e5c0c0a64f48
#
_cell.length_a   1.000
_cell.length_b   1.000
_cell.length_c   1.000
_cell.angle_alpha   90.00
_cell.angle_beta   90.00
_cell.angle_gamma   90.00
#
_symmetry.space_group_name_H-M   'P 1'
#
loop_
_entity.id
_entity.type
_entity.pdbx_description
1 polymer ?
#
loop_
_entity_poly.entity_id
_entity_poly.type
_entity_poly.pdbx_seq_one_letter_code
_entity_poly.pdbx_strand_id
1 'polypeptide(L)'
;VAYAVELGYDVTPLEAWVRPEAGRFLDGWYKRLRDAYVDTMADLGVAEKLPPREFLTAMEGYRSRDPEMGIVLDAIKMTVKGGIGKLQEKARGGGWKPGQSWPALARPTWRPDVRATVISRARINMHRKMLNLAAATGRYPVAVLSDCAVYAADGPSPLDVLPYGTDGKTVPGSFRLGVSPGMVKHEGTQSVLWGADVLEQLSADGRVANLARHIKTGEHAARDTGE
;
A
#
# COMPACT_ATOMS: atom_id res chain seq x y z
N VAL A 1 -3.09 18.32 -7.94
CA VAL A 1 -3.33 19.79 -7.81
C VAL A 1 -4.29 20.06 -6.68
N ALA A 2 -5.60 19.68 -6.74
CA ALA A 2 -6.60 20.05 -5.73
C ALA A 2 -6.17 19.80 -4.28
N TYR A 3 -5.57 18.64 -4.00
CA TYR A 3 -5.09 18.31 -2.65
C TYR A 3 -3.89 19.17 -2.20
N ALA A 4 -3.00 19.55 -3.10
CA ALA A 4 -1.90 20.44 -2.75
C ALA A 4 -2.42 21.85 -2.41
N VAL A 5 -3.41 22.33 -3.15
CA VAL A 5 -4.09 23.61 -2.85
C VAL A 5 -4.84 23.53 -1.50
N GLU A 6 -5.52 22.41 -1.21
CA GLU A 6 -6.14 22.14 0.10
C GLU A 6 -5.13 22.24 1.27
N LEU A 7 -3.87 21.85 1.02
CA LEU A 7 -2.77 21.95 1.99
C LEU A 7 -2.08 23.32 2.02
N GLY A 8 -2.57 24.31 1.26
CA GLY A 8 -2.04 25.68 1.23
C GLY A 8 -0.87 25.89 0.27
N TYR A 9 -0.55 24.92 -0.60
CA TYR A 9 0.47 25.11 -1.63
C TYR A 9 -0.07 25.87 -2.82
N ASP A 10 0.68 26.87 -3.27
CA ASP A 10 0.43 27.49 -4.57
C ASP A 10 0.90 26.56 -5.69
N VAL A 11 0.00 26.20 -6.58
CA VAL A 11 0.26 25.25 -7.66
C VAL A 11 -0.25 25.82 -8.98
N THR A 12 0.68 26.25 -9.83
CA THR A 12 0.36 26.71 -11.19
C THR A 12 0.83 25.65 -12.20
N PRO A 13 -0.08 24.86 -12.80
CA PRO A 13 0.29 23.92 -13.84
C PRO A 13 0.83 24.63 -15.09
N LEU A 14 1.97 24.19 -15.59
CA LEU A 14 2.51 24.68 -16.87
C LEU A 14 1.72 24.14 -18.06
N GLU A 15 1.25 22.89 -17.94
CA GLU A 15 0.48 22.18 -18.95
C GLU A 15 -0.49 21.21 -18.28
N ALA A 16 -1.68 21.04 -18.85
CA ALA A 16 -2.68 20.09 -18.37
C ALA A 16 -3.32 19.33 -19.53
N TRP A 17 -3.30 18.00 -19.42
CA TRP A 17 -4.02 17.10 -20.32
C TRP A 17 -5.29 16.63 -19.63
N VAL A 18 -6.43 17.02 -20.18
CA VAL A 18 -7.74 16.75 -19.57
C VAL A 18 -8.51 15.78 -20.44
N ARG A 19 -9.06 14.73 -19.81
CA ARG A 19 -10.04 13.85 -20.42
C ARG A 19 -11.41 14.15 -19.83
N PRO A 20 -12.39 14.56 -20.65
CA PRO A 20 -13.70 14.98 -20.15
C PRO A 20 -14.59 13.81 -19.72
N GLU A 21 -14.25 12.58 -20.13
CA GLU A 21 -15.08 11.40 -19.81
C GLU A 21 -15.03 11.10 -18.31
N ALA A 22 -16.17 11.09 -17.67
CA ALA A 22 -16.35 10.66 -16.29
C ALA A 22 -17.07 9.30 -16.26
N GLY A 23 -16.64 8.39 -15.35
CA GLY A 23 -17.26 7.08 -15.22
C GLY A 23 -16.62 6.22 -14.15
N ARG A 24 -17.33 5.15 -13.81
CA ARG A 24 -16.87 4.14 -12.83
C ARG A 24 -16.16 2.99 -13.55
N PHE A 25 -15.08 3.29 -14.25
CA PHE A 25 -14.39 2.38 -15.17
C PHE A 25 -13.87 1.09 -14.51
N LEU A 26 -13.56 1.11 -13.22
CA LEU A 26 -12.98 -0.01 -12.51
C LEU A 26 -13.94 -0.71 -11.52
N ASP A 27 -15.17 -0.22 -11.33
CA ASP A 27 -16.06 -0.68 -10.25
C ASP A 27 -16.34 -2.18 -10.30
N GLY A 28 -16.71 -2.71 -11.46
CA GLY A 28 -17.03 -4.13 -11.59
C GLY A 28 -15.82 -5.04 -11.38
N TRP A 29 -14.66 -4.63 -11.89
CA TRP A 29 -13.39 -5.32 -11.72
C TRP A 29 -12.93 -5.24 -10.26
N TYR A 30 -12.98 -4.06 -9.65
CA TYR A 30 -12.61 -3.82 -8.26
C TYR A 30 -13.46 -4.64 -7.29
N LYS A 31 -14.79 -4.62 -7.45
CA LYS A 31 -15.69 -5.35 -6.54
C LYS A 31 -15.39 -6.85 -6.53
N ARG A 32 -15.27 -7.47 -7.71
CA ARG A 32 -14.98 -8.91 -7.81
C ARG A 32 -13.66 -9.29 -7.15
N LEU A 33 -12.60 -8.52 -7.38
CA LEU A 33 -11.29 -8.81 -6.82
C LEU A 33 -11.21 -8.51 -5.32
N ARG A 34 -11.91 -7.47 -4.85
CA ARG A 34 -12.05 -7.18 -3.43
C ARG A 34 -12.76 -8.32 -2.71
N ASP A 35 -13.90 -8.75 -3.24
CA ASP A 35 -14.70 -9.81 -2.62
C ASP A 35 -13.91 -11.12 -2.61
N ALA A 36 -13.34 -11.53 -3.73
CA ALA A 36 -12.47 -12.70 -3.80
C ALA A 36 -11.27 -12.61 -2.82
N TYR A 37 -10.68 -11.44 -2.65
CA TYR A 37 -9.59 -11.24 -1.68
C TYR A 37 -10.07 -11.40 -0.24
N VAL A 38 -11.20 -10.79 0.11
CA VAL A 38 -11.77 -10.84 1.48
C VAL A 38 -12.21 -12.26 1.81
N ASP A 39 -12.88 -12.95 0.88
CA ASP A 39 -13.33 -14.33 1.05
C ASP A 39 -12.13 -15.27 1.25
N THR A 40 -11.09 -15.16 0.39
CA THR A 40 -9.86 -15.95 0.54
C THR A 40 -9.15 -15.69 1.87
N MET A 41 -9.15 -14.44 2.35
CA MET A 41 -8.59 -14.13 3.67
C MET A 41 -9.42 -14.74 4.79
N ALA A 42 -10.74 -14.78 4.66
CA ALA A 42 -11.63 -15.44 5.62
C ALA A 42 -11.41 -16.95 5.66
N ASP A 43 -11.26 -17.60 4.50
CA ASP A 43 -10.92 -19.03 4.39
C ASP A 43 -9.57 -19.35 5.05
N LEU A 44 -8.61 -18.42 4.97
CA LEU A 44 -7.34 -18.48 5.71
C LEU A 44 -7.46 -18.12 7.20
N GLY A 45 -8.67 -17.93 7.72
CA GLY A 45 -8.96 -17.63 9.12
C GLY A 45 -8.81 -16.16 9.51
N VAL A 46 -8.75 -15.25 8.54
CA VAL A 46 -8.65 -13.80 8.79
C VAL A 46 -9.92 -13.10 8.30
N ALA A 47 -10.97 -13.13 9.11
CA ALA A 47 -12.26 -12.54 8.78
C ALA A 47 -12.21 -11.00 8.68
N GLU A 48 -13.15 -10.42 7.90
CA GLU A 48 -13.17 -8.99 7.60
C GLU A 48 -13.36 -8.09 8.85
N LYS A 49 -14.14 -8.56 9.81
CA LYS A 49 -14.57 -7.76 10.97
C LYS A 49 -14.05 -8.31 12.29
N LEU A 50 -12.76 -8.62 12.35
CA LEU A 50 -12.14 -9.01 13.60
C LEU A 50 -11.80 -7.79 14.46
N PRO A 51 -11.96 -7.88 15.79
CA PRO A 51 -11.36 -6.91 16.71
C PRO A 51 -9.84 -6.78 16.48
N PRO A 52 -9.21 -5.63 16.76
CA PRO A 52 -7.82 -5.39 16.41
C PRO A 52 -6.82 -6.45 16.93
N ARG A 53 -6.99 -6.88 18.18
CA ARG A 53 -6.13 -7.91 18.77
C ARG A 53 -6.32 -9.28 18.09
N GLU A 54 -7.56 -9.69 17.87
CA GLU A 54 -7.89 -10.93 17.19
C GLU A 54 -7.43 -10.91 15.73
N PHE A 55 -7.52 -9.75 15.06
CA PHE A 55 -6.98 -9.57 13.72
C PHE A 55 -5.47 -9.83 13.68
N LEU A 56 -4.70 -9.28 14.62
CA LEU A 56 -3.26 -9.48 14.68
C LEU A 56 -2.92 -10.96 14.89
N THR A 57 -3.57 -11.61 15.84
CA THR A 57 -3.40 -13.07 16.07
C THR A 57 -3.80 -13.88 14.84
N ALA A 58 -4.91 -13.55 14.18
CA ALA A 58 -5.34 -14.22 12.96
C ALA A 58 -4.35 -14.04 11.80
N MET A 59 -3.62 -12.94 11.76
CA MET A 59 -2.59 -12.68 10.74
C MET A 59 -1.31 -13.48 10.95
N GLU A 60 -1.06 -14.01 12.15
CA GLU A 60 0.13 -14.80 12.43
C GLU A 60 0.08 -16.13 11.65
N GLY A 61 1.05 -16.33 10.75
CA GLY A 61 1.19 -17.56 9.97
C GLY A 61 -0.02 -17.92 9.09
N TYR A 62 -0.93 -16.98 8.79
CA TYR A 62 -2.15 -17.28 8.04
C TYR A 62 -1.90 -17.95 6.68
N ARG A 63 -0.78 -17.67 6.03
CA ARG A 63 -0.42 -18.26 4.73
C ARG A 63 -0.01 -19.73 4.82
N SER A 64 0.57 -20.15 5.96
CA SER A 64 1.00 -21.52 6.17
C SER A 64 -0.14 -22.45 6.60
N ARG A 65 -1.32 -21.90 6.95
CA ARG A 65 -2.50 -22.69 7.31
C ARG A 65 -3.05 -23.48 6.12
N ASP A 66 -3.04 -22.86 4.95
CA ASP A 66 -3.45 -23.48 3.70
C ASP A 66 -2.58 -22.90 2.55
N PRO A 67 -1.53 -23.65 2.13
CA PRO A 67 -0.64 -23.23 1.06
C PRO A 67 -1.34 -23.05 -0.30
N GLU A 68 -2.38 -23.84 -0.59
CA GLU A 68 -3.13 -23.75 -1.86
C GLU A 68 -3.92 -22.43 -1.90
N MET A 69 -4.63 -22.10 -0.82
CA MET A 69 -5.30 -20.81 -0.69
C MET A 69 -4.31 -19.65 -0.67
N GLY A 70 -3.10 -19.84 -0.19
CA GLY A 70 -1.99 -18.89 -0.31
C GLY A 70 -1.64 -18.56 -1.76
N ILE A 71 -1.64 -19.55 -2.65
CA ILE A 71 -1.43 -19.38 -4.11
C ILE A 71 -2.59 -18.60 -4.73
N VAL A 72 -3.83 -18.94 -4.38
CA VAL A 72 -5.02 -18.19 -4.83
C VAL A 72 -4.93 -16.72 -4.44
N LEU A 73 -4.56 -16.43 -3.19
CA LEU A 73 -4.40 -15.08 -2.69
C LEU A 73 -3.33 -14.29 -3.48
N ASP A 74 -2.22 -14.93 -3.81
CA ASP A 74 -1.17 -14.30 -4.62
C ASP A 74 -1.64 -14.06 -6.06
N ALA A 75 -2.38 -14.98 -6.66
CA ALA A 75 -2.97 -14.80 -7.99
C ALA A 75 -3.93 -13.59 -8.02
N ILE A 76 -4.78 -13.42 -7.00
CA ILE A 76 -5.65 -12.26 -6.86
C ILE A 76 -4.82 -10.96 -6.79
N LYS A 77 -3.79 -10.93 -5.92
CA LYS A 77 -2.89 -9.77 -5.77
C LYS A 77 -2.15 -9.43 -7.08
N MET A 78 -1.64 -10.44 -7.77
CA MET A 78 -0.97 -10.25 -9.07
C MET A 78 -1.93 -9.71 -10.12
N THR A 79 -3.17 -10.18 -10.15
CA THR A 79 -4.21 -9.68 -11.04
C THR A 79 -4.52 -8.21 -10.78
N VAL A 80 -4.63 -7.80 -9.52
CA VAL A 80 -4.84 -6.39 -9.14
C VAL A 80 -3.66 -5.53 -9.56
N LYS A 81 -2.44 -5.92 -9.18
CA LYS A 81 -1.21 -5.16 -9.50
C LYS A 81 -1.00 -5.07 -11.02
N GLY A 82 -1.14 -6.19 -11.72
CA GLY A 82 -0.98 -6.29 -13.17
C GLY A 82 -2.04 -5.48 -13.92
N GLY A 83 -3.31 -5.54 -13.51
CA GLY A 83 -4.40 -4.78 -14.11
C GLY A 83 -4.16 -3.27 -14.05
N ILE A 84 -3.80 -2.73 -12.88
CA ILE A 84 -3.43 -1.31 -12.73
C ILE A 84 -2.16 -0.98 -13.51
N GLY A 85 -1.18 -1.89 -13.56
CA GLY A 85 0.05 -1.72 -14.36
C GLY A 85 -0.23 -1.59 -15.85
N LYS A 86 -1.12 -2.42 -16.40
CA LYS A 86 -1.51 -2.43 -17.82
C LYS A 86 -2.19 -1.16 -18.28
N LEU A 87 -2.81 -0.39 -17.40
CA LEU A 87 -3.40 0.90 -17.75
C LEU A 87 -2.35 1.94 -18.22
N GLN A 88 -1.07 1.74 -17.90
CA GLN A 88 0.05 2.57 -18.36
C GLN A 88 1.26 1.68 -18.63
N GLU A 89 1.11 0.72 -19.51
CA GLU A 89 2.21 -0.14 -19.92
C GLU A 89 3.26 0.68 -20.68
N LYS A 90 4.50 0.66 -20.18
CA LYS A 90 5.63 1.34 -20.83
C LYS A 90 6.17 0.49 -21.96
N ALA A 91 6.70 1.16 -22.98
CA ALA A 91 7.44 0.51 -24.05
C ALA A 91 8.70 -0.16 -23.48
N ARG A 92 8.74 -1.49 -23.56
CA ARG A 92 9.88 -2.34 -23.16
C ARG A 92 9.73 -3.75 -23.75
N GLY A 93 10.81 -4.48 -23.76
CA GLY A 93 10.87 -5.85 -24.30
C GLY A 93 11.66 -5.94 -25.59
N GLY A 94 12.14 -7.14 -25.94
CA GLY A 94 13.10 -7.38 -27.02
C GLY A 94 12.62 -7.10 -28.45
N GLY A 95 11.35 -6.80 -28.66
CA GLY A 95 10.80 -6.52 -29.99
C GLY A 95 10.52 -5.05 -30.30
N TRP A 96 10.62 -4.16 -29.31
CA TRP A 96 10.36 -2.73 -29.52
C TRP A 96 11.66 -1.95 -29.72
N LYS A 97 11.70 -1.10 -30.76
CA LYS A 97 12.84 -0.21 -31.03
C LYS A 97 12.45 1.26 -30.83
N PRO A 98 13.36 2.13 -30.35
CA PRO A 98 13.12 3.57 -30.28
C PRO A 98 12.69 4.11 -31.65
N GLY A 99 11.68 4.99 -31.66
CA GLY A 99 11.08 5.54 -32.88
C GLY A 99 9.90 4.74 -33.44
N GLN A 100 9.65 3.52 -32.95
CA GLN A 100 8.45 2.77 -33.31
C GLN A 100 7.29 3.12 -32.40
N SER A 101 6.05 3.11 -32.94
CA SER A 101 4.85 3.23 -32.12
C SER A 101 4.75 2.05 -31.15
N TRP A 102 4.50 2.34 -29.87
CA TRP A 102 4.27 1.30 -28.87
C TRP A 102 2.87 0.70 -29.05
N PRO A 103 2.71 -0.60 -29.34
CA PRO A 103 1.40 -1.17 -29.65
C PRO A 103 0.36 -1.04 -28.54
N ALA A 104 0.80 -0.91 -27.27
CA ALA A 104 -0.13 -0.72 -26.16
C ALA A 104 -0.92 0.59 -26.24
N LEU A 105 -0.40 1.63 -26.92
CA LEU A 105 -1.08 2.92 -27.08
C LEU A 105 -2.40 2.81 -27.84
N ALA A 106 -2.50 1.82 -28.75
CA ALA A 106 -3.72 1.56 -29.53
C ALA A 106 -4.77 0.76 -28.77
N ARG A 107 -4.46 0.24 -27.57
CA ARG A 107 -5.38 -0.58 -26.80
C ARG A 107 -6.42 0.28 -26.09
N PRO A 108 -7.71 -0.09 -26.07
CA PRO A 108 -8.75 0.60 -25.29
C PRO A 108 -8.45 0.63 -23.78
N THR A 109 -7.67 -0.33 -23.31
CA THR A 109 -7.24 -0.46 -21.92
C THR A 109 -6.05 0.44 -21.55
N TRP A 110 -5.42 1.13 -22.52
CA TRP A 110 -4.35 2.07 -22.21
C TRP A 110 -4.95 3.38 -21.69
N ARG A 111 -5.05 3.49 -20.37
CA ARG A 111 -5.72 4.58 -19.64
C ARG A 111 -4.81 5.11 -18.53
N PRO A 112 -3.72 5.82 -18.90
CA PRO A 112 -2.80 6.41 -17.91
C PRO A 112 -3.48 7.41 -16.98
N ASP A 113 -4.53 8.09 -17.44
CA ASP A 113 -5.40 8.98 -16.68
C ASP A 113 -6.10 8.25 -15.51
N VAL A 114 -6.68 7.08 -15.76
CA VAL A 114 -7.30 6.23 -14.73
C VAL A 114 -6.26 5.74 -13.73
N ARG A 115 -5.11 5.25 -14.23
CA ARG A 115 -4.01 4.82 -13.35
C ARG A 115 -3.49 5.96 -12.48
N ALA A 116 -3.25 7.14 -13.06
CA ALA A 116 -2.79 8.31 -12.30
C ALA A 116 -3.80 8.69 -11.21
N THR A 117 -5.10 8.63 -11.50
CA THR A 117 -6.17 8.88 -10.53
C THR A 117 -6.14 7.86 -9.38
N VAL A 118 -5.99 6.56 -9.67
CA VAL A 118 -5.90 5.50 -8.65
C VAL A 118 -4.70 5.74 -7.74
N ILE A 119 -3.51 5.96 -8.32
CA ILE A 119 -2.27 6.14 -7.55
C ILE A 119 -2.31 7.44 -6.72
N SER A 120 -2.77 8.55 -7.30
CA SER A 120 -2.86 9.81 -6.56
C SER A 120 -3.88 9.72 -5.40
N ARG A 121 -5.03 9.07 -5.62
CA ARG A 121 -6.02 8.87 -4.57
C ARG A 121 -5.48 7.99 -3.43
N ALA A 122 -4.76 6.92 -3.75
CA ALA A 122 -4.12 6.07 -2.74
C ALA A 122 -3.11 6.88 -1.90
N ARG A 123 -2.25 7.66 -2.54
CA ARG A 123 -1.26 8.54 -1.86
C ARG A 123 -1.91 9.61 -1.00
N ILE A 124 -2.95 10.27 -1.50
CA ILE A 124 -3.69 11.29 -0.73
C ILE A 124 -4.35 10.66 0.49
N ASN A 125 -5.00 9.51 0.33
CA ASN A 125 -5.64 8.82 1.44
C ASN A 125 -4.61 8.38 2.50
N MET A 126 -3.44 7.90 2.08
CA MET A 126 -2.36 7.56 2.98
C MET A 126 -1.86 8.78 3.75
N HIS A 127 -1.60 9.89 3.06
CA HIS A 127 -1.13 11.13 3.68
C HIS A 127 -2.16 11.68 4.69
N ARG A 128 -3.44 11.72 4.34
CA ARG A 128 -4.50 12.12 5.27
C ARG A 128 -4.55 11.25 6.53
N LYS A 129 -4.36 9.93 6.38
CA LYS A 129 -4.31 9.02 7.54
C LYS A 129 -3.10 9.30 8.44
N MET A 130 -1.93 9.59 7.86
CA MET A 130 -0.76 9.98 8.63
C MET A 130 -0.99 11.29 9.39
N LEU A 131 -1.59 12.30 8.75
CA LEU A 131 -1.95 13.56 9.41
C LEU A 131 -2.96 13.35 10.55
N ASN A 132 -3.99 12.54 10.34
CA ASN A 132 -4.99 12.25 11.37
C ASN A 132 -4.40 11.48 12.55
N LEU A 133 -3.47 10.54 12.27
CA LEU A 133 -2.73 9.84 13.32
C LEU A 133 -1.86 10.82 14.12
N ALA A 134 -1.11 11.68 13.43
CA ALA A 134 -0.25 12.68 14.07
C ALA A 134 -1.08 13.66 14.92
N ALA A 135 -2.21 14.14 14.43
CA ALA A 135 -3.11 15.01 15.17
C ALA A 135 -3.66 14.35 16.44
N ALA A 136 -3.92 13.04 16.40
CA ALA A 136 -4.48 12.29 17.54
C ALA A 136 -3.43 11.86 18.57
N THR A 137 -2.17 11.62 18.15
CA THR A 137 -1.16 10.97 18.99
C THR A 137 0.15 11.76 19.14
N GLY A 138 0.35 12.81 18.34
CA GLY A 138 1.62 13.50 18.23
C GLY A 138 2.73 12.70 17.52
N ARG A 139 2.42 11.49 17.00
CA ARG A 139 3.41 10.59 16.38
C ARG A 139 3.47 10.79 14.87
N TYR A 140 4.66 10.99 14.35
CA TYR A 140 4.95 11.11 12.92
C TYR A 140 5.70 9.87 12.42
N PRO A 141 5.54 9.47 11.15
CA PRO A 141 6.31 8.37 10.60
C PRO A 141 7.79 8.74 10.51
N VAL A 142 8.68 7.82 10.90
CA VAL A 142 10.13 7.96 10.76
C VAL A 142 10.62 7.58 9.35
N ALA A 143 9.83 6.77 8.64
CA ALA A 143 10.07 6.45 7.23
C ALA A 143 8.76 6.15 6.52
N VAL A 144 8.70 6.51 5.24
CA VAL A 144 7.56 6.19 4.34
C VAL A 144 8.12 5.66 3.03
N LEU A 145 7.57 4.55 2.55
CA LEU A 145 7.86 3.99 1.25
C LEU A 145 6.58 3.44 0.61
N SER A 146 6.12 4.09 -0.46
CA SER A 146 4.87 3.73 -1.17
C SER A 146 3.66 3.68 -0.24
N ASP A 147 3.22 2.49 0.15
CA ASP A 147 2.08 2.19 1.03
C ASP A 147 2.50 1.71 2.43
N CYS A 148 3.79 1.74 2.72
CA CYS A 148 4.35 1.41 4.04
C CYS A 148 4.73 2.70 4.78
N ALA A 149 4.36 2.79 6.06
CA ALA A 149 4.80 3.83 6.99
C ALA A 149 5.34 3.19 8.27
N VAL A 150 6.52 3.63 8.69
CA VAL A 150 7.23 3.16 9.88
C VAL A 150 7.09 4.20 10.97
N TYR A 151 6.74 3.78 12.16
CA TYR A 151 6.59 4.62 13.34
C TYR A 151 7.48 4.12 14.48
N ALA A 152 8.04 5.05 15.23
CA ALA A 152 8.60 4.70 16.53
C ALA A 152 7.48 4.36 17.51
N ALA A 153 7.68 3.29 18.30
CA ALA A 153 6.71 2.79 19.26
C ALA A 153 7.37 2.37 20.57
N ASP A 154 6.62 2.39 21.65
CA ASP A 154 7.10 1.99 22.98
C ASP A 154 7.00 0.47 23.19
N GLY A 155 6.30 -0.23 22.29
CA GLY A 155 6.12 -1.68 22.32
C GLY A 155 6.11 -2.30 20.92
N PRO A 156 6.04 -3.65 20.83
CA PRO A 156 6.17 -4.38 19.58
C PRO A 156 4.87 -4.42 18.75
N SER A 157 3.74 -4.02 19.34
CA SER A 157 2.45 -4.11 18.70
C SER A 157 2.11 -2.86 17.91
N PRO A 158 1.47 -2.96 16.73
CA PRO A 158 0.92 -1.79 16.05
C PRO A 158 -0.15 -1.06 16.87
N LEU A 159 -0.72 -1.70 17.90
CA LEU A 159 -1.65 -1.08 18.83
C LEU A 159 -0.97 -0.06 19.77
N ASP A 160 0.35 -0.10 19.90
CA ASP A 160 1.13 0.89 20.64
C ASP A 160 1.27 2.22 19.87
N VAL A 161 0.94 2.21 18.59
CA VAL A 161 0.95 3.38 17.70
C VAL A 161 -0.46 3.80 17.29
N LEU A 162 -1.32 2.84 16.98
CA LEU A 162 -2.66 3.13 16.45
C LEU A 162 -3.62 3.49 17.59
N PRO A 163 -4.34 4.64 17.48
CA PRO A 163 -5.17 5.16 18.58
C PRO A 163 -6.53 4.45 18.65
N TYR A 164 -6.51 3.16 18.99
CA TYR A 164 -7.73 2.41 19.27
C TYR A 164 -8.28 2.73 20.64
N GLY A 165 -9.56 3.09 20.70
CA GLY A 165 -10.30 3.22 21.94
C GLY A 165 -10.67 1.87 22.55
N THR A 166 -11.21 1.90 23.77
CA THR A 166 -11.72 0.71 24.48
C THR A 166 -12.88 0.03 23.76
N ASP A 167 -13.58 0.76 22.90
CA ASP A 167 -14.66 0.27 22.04
C ASP A 167 -14.14 -0.43 20.76
N GLY A 168 -12.83 -0.59 20.60
CA GLY A 168 -12.20 -1.20 19.43
C GLY A 168 -12.23 -0.34 18.16
N LYS A 169 -12.62 0.94 18.28
CA LYS A 169 -12.62 1.88 17.16
C LYS A 169 -11.38 2.78 17.22
N THR A 170 -10.88 3.14 16.06
CA THR A 170 -9.80 4.13 15.93
C THR A 170 -10.37 5.52 15.64
N VAL A 171 -9.53 6.53 15.79
CA VAL A 171 -9.88 7.91 15.40
C VAL A 171 -10.33 7.94 13.93
N PRO A 172 -11.46 8.60 13.63
CA PRO A 172 -11.97 8.72 12.27
C PRO A 172 -10.92 9.23 11.29
N GLY A 173 -10.81 8.56 10.15
CA GLY A 173 -9.84 8.92 9.11
C GLY A 173 -8.39 8.50 9.36
N SER A 174 -8.07 7.88 10.51
CA SER A 174 -6.76 7.31 10.80
C SER A 174 -6.59 5.91 10.20
N PHE A 175 -5.43 5.29 10.42
CA PHE A 175 -5.17 3.91 10.04
C PHE A 175 -6.03 2.95 10.86
N ARG A 176 -6.51 1.89 10.20
CA ARG A 176 -7.30 0.84 10.82
C ARG A 176 -6.81 -0.52 10.33
N LEU A 177 -6.60 -1.44 11.26
CA LEU A 177 -6.21 -2.82 10.98
C LEU A 177 -7.36 -3.58 10.30
N GLY A 178 -7.03 -4.39 9.29
CA GLY A 178 -8.00 -5.24 8.64
C GLY A 178 -7.62 -5.65 7.22
N VAL A 179 -8.45 -6.49 6.61
CA VAL A 179 -8.23 -7.03 5.26
C VAL A 179 -8.83 -6.18 4.15
N SER A 180 -9.86 -5.39 4.43
CA SER A 180 -10.54 -4.59 3.42
C SER A 180 -9.63 -3.52 2.80
N PRO A 181 -9.83 -3.18 1.53
CA PRO A 181 -9.05 -2.12 0.87
C PRO A 181 -9.08 -0.80 1.65
N GLY A 182 -7.91 -0.22 1.80
CA GLY A 182 -7.72 1.00 2.59
C GLY A 182 -7.48 0.76 4.08
N MET A 183 -7.60 -0.45 4.58
CA MET A 183 -7.07 -0.85 5.88
C MET A 183 -5.59 -1.20 5.78
N VAL A 184 -4.92 -1.30 6.93
CA VAL A 184 -3.49 -1.61 7.00
C VAL A 184 -3.25 -2.95 7.68
N LYS A 185 -2.09 -3.52 7.42
CA LYS A 185 -1.56 -4.74 8.05
C LYS A 185 -0.26 -4.39 8.75
N HIS A 186 0.04 -5.11 9.81
CA HIS A 186 1.35 -5.06 10.42
C HIS A 186 2.33 -5.89 9.59
N GLU A 187 3.40 -5.26 9.11
CA GLU A 187 4.41 -5.93 8.28
C GLU A 187 5.63 -6.40 9.10
N GLY A 188 5.86 -5.79 10.26
CA GLY A 188 6.93 -6.20 11.17
C GLY A 188 7.27 -5.11 12.19
N THR A 189 8.04 -5.52 13.20
CA THR A 189 8.61 -4.64 14.22
C THR A 189 10.07 -5.02 14.42
N GLN A 190 10.93 -4.03 14.59
CA GLN A 190 12.35 -4.19 14.88
C GLN A 190 12.77 -3.27 16.03
N SER A 191 13.86 -3.61 16.72
CA SER A 191 14.39 -2.75 17.76
C SER A 191 14.98 -1.45 17.18
N VAL A 192 15.02 -0.41 18.00
CA VAL A 192 15.66 0.87 17.62
C VAL A 192 17.13 0.67 17.30
N LEU A 193 17.82 -0.21 18.05
CA LEU A 193 19.24 -0.53 17.81
C LEU A 193 19.43 -1.17 16.43
N TRP A 194 18.61 -2.15 16.07
CA TRP A 194 18.63 -2.70 14.71
C TRP A 194 18.43 -1.61 13.64
N GLY A 195 17.52 -0.67 13.88
CA GLY A 195 17.29 0.45 12.97
C GLY A 195 18.51 1.34 12.82
N ALA A 196 19.21 1.63 13.91
CA ALA A 196 20.46 2.41 13.90
C ALA A 196 21.56 1.69 13.12
N ASP A 197 21.76 0.39 13.37
CA ASP A 197 22.76 -0.43 12.67
C ASP A 197 22.51 -0.46 11.15
N VAL A 198 21.25 -0.64 10.73
CA VAL A 198 20.86 -0.62 9.30
C VAL A 198 21.15 0.74 8.67
N LEU A 199 20.84 1.84 9.35
CA LEU A 199 21.10 3.19 8.85
C LEU A 199 22.61 3.45 8.72
N GLU A 200 23.42 3.02 9.67
CA GLU A 200 24.87 3.15 9.65
C GLU A 200 25.48 2.36 8.48
N GLN A 201 25.10 1.09 8.31
CA GLN A 201 25.57 0.25 7.20
C GLN A 201 25.22 0.85 5.83
N LEU A 202 23.97 1.29 5.65
CA LEU A 202 23.54 1.88 4.38
C LEU A 202 24.25 3.20 4.08
N SER A 203 24.52 4.00 5.14
CA SER A 203 25.29 5.25 5.01
C SER A 203 26.74 4.98 4.62
N ALA A 204 27.38 3.97 5.22
CA ALA A 204 28.74 3.56 4.88
C ALA A 204 28.86 3.09 3.43
N ASP A 205 27.82 2.43 2.92
CA ASP A 205 27.73 2.00 1.51
C ASP A 205 27.38 3.14 0.52
N GLY A 206 27.17 4.37 0.98
CA GLY A 206 26.70 5.51 0.19
C GLY A 206 25.28 5.35 -0.35
N ARG A 207 24.47 4.48 0.24
CA ARG A 207 23.09 4.18 -0.17
C ARG A 207 22.09 5.05 0.59
N VAL A 208 21.03 5.47 -0.11
CA VAL A 208 19.92 6.17 0.55
C VAL A 208 19.20 5.20 1.49
N ALA A 209 19.28 5.49 2.78
CA ALA A 209 18.66 4.68 3.81
C ALA A 209 17.14 4.94 3.88
N ASN A 210 16.36 3.86 3.79
CA ASN A 210 14.93 3.91 4.09
C ASN A 210 14.52 2.64 4.84
N LEU A 211 14.30 2.79 6.14
CA LEU A 211 13.95 1.69 7.04
C LEU A 211 12.72 0.89 6.57
N ALA A 212 11.77 1.52 5.86
CA ALA A 212 10.59 0.84 5.37
C ALA A 212 10.88 -0.29 4.36
N ARG A 213 12.10 -0.35 3.79
CA ARG A 213 12.54 -1.47 2.93
C ARG A 213 13.02 -2.68 3.73
N HIS A 214 13.47 -2.47 4.95
CA HIS A 214 14.22 -3.46 5.73
C HIS A 214 13.46 -3.99 6.94
N ILE A 215 12.40 -3.29 7.39
CA ILE A 215 11.69 -3.61 8.63
C ILE A 215 10.82 -4.87 8.54
N LYS A 216 10.54 -5.36 7.34
CA LYS A 216 9.73 -6.56 7.13
C LYS A 216 10.40 -7.78 7.76
N THR A 217 9.58 -8.61 8.41
CA THR A 217 10.02 -9.86 9.07
C THR A 217 9.33 -11.08 8.46
N GLY A 218 9.96 -12.26 8.60
CA GLY A 218 9.40 -13.54 8.17
C GLY A 218 9.16 -13.62 6.66
N GLU A 219 8.06 -14.25 6.25
CA GLU A 219 7.70 -14.52 4.85
C GLU A 219 7.59 -13.27 3.96
N HIS A 220 7.37 -12.10 4.57
CA HIS A 220 7.30 -10.83 3.85
C HIS A 220 8.66 -10.28 3.45
N ALA A 221 9.71 -10.56 4.22
CA ALA A 221 11.08 -10.11 3.94
C ALA A 221 11.65 -10.79 2.68
N ALA A 222 11.32 -12.05 2.45
CA ALA A 222 11.86 -12.85 1.35
C ALA A 222 11.30 -12.46 -0.05
N ARG A 223 10.16 -11.75 -0.12
CA ARG A 223 9.44 -11.47 -1.38
C ARG A 223 9.70 -10.09 -1.98
N ASP A 224 10.24 -9.16 -1.21
CA ASP A 224 10.50 -7.79 -1.69
C ASP A 224 11.93 -7.57 -2.20
N THR A 225 12.75 -8.62 -2.27
CA THR A 225 14.07 -8.60 -2.91
C THR A 225 14.03 -8.89 -4.42
N GLY A 226 12.84 -9.15 -4.96
CA GLY A 226 12.61 -9.25 -6.39
C GLY A 226 12.37 -7.86 -7.00
N GLU A 227 13.33 -7.42 -7.80
CA GLU A 227 13.30 -6.24 -8.66
C GLU A 227 12.07 -6.17 -9.59
#